data_7e16f3e77fa1f89ed07b50e7bf59ab59
#
_entry.id   7e16f3e77fa1f89ed07b50e7bf59ab59
#
_cell.length_a   1.000
_cell.length_b   1.000
_cell.length_c   1.000
_cell.angle_alpha   90.00
_cell.angle_beta   90.00
_cell.angle_gamma   90.00
#
_symmetry.space_group_name_H-M   'P 1'
#
loop_
_entity.id
_entity.type
_entity.pdbx_description
1 polymer ?
#
loop_
_entity_poly.entity_id
_entity_poly.type
_entity_poly.pdbx_seq_one_letter_code
_entity_poly.pdbx_strand_id
1 'polypeptide(L)'
;YEYAYQLPASPELLVLNTVTVNDNPIKYARYGDKIFVNTYGSSNTLIADYIFRQVEAEFPEYFKLALQYKLASIFAGSVARDAAMIQQFETLGENQMRIAKNIDSQEVTNSVLNTKRFIQDRLTTGGY
;
A
#
# COMPACT_ATOMS: atom_id res chain seq x y z
N TYR A 1 -16.33 11.30 -18.37
CA TYR A 1 -15.77 11.95 -17.18
C TYR A 1 -15.67 13.45 -17.44
N GLU A 2 -16.22 14.25 -16.52
CA GLU A 2 -16.35 15.70 -16.72
C GLU A 2 -15.21 16.50 -16.07
N TYR A 3 -14.58 15.94 -15.03
CA TYR A 3 -13.59 16.67 -14.24
C TYR A 3 -12.26 15.92 -14.21
N ALA A 4 -11.17 16.68 -14.29
CA ALA A 4 -9.81 16.17 -14.23
C ALA A 4 -9.06 16.75 -13.02
N TYR A 5 -8.44 15.88 -12.22
CA TYR A 5 -7.64 16.26 -11.06
C TYR A 5 -6.20 15.81 -11.24
N GLN A 6 -5.27 16.69 -10.87
CA GLN A 6 -3.85 16.40 -10.89
C GLN A 6 -3.49 15.46 -9.74
N LEU A 7 -2.76 14.39 -10.03
CA LEU A 7 -2.18 13.51 -9.02
C LEU A 7 -0.91 14.15 -8.42
N PRO A 8 -0.54 13.79 -7.17
CA PRO A 8 0.69 14.27 -6.57
C PRO A 8 1.91 13.86 -7.40
N ALA A 9 2.79 14.81 -7.67
CA ALA A 9 4.05 14.55 -8.38
C ALA A 9 5.18 14.13 -7.41
N SER A 10 5.08 14.54 -6.14
CA SER A 10 6.04 14.20 -5.09
C SER A 10 5.28 13.88 -3.80
N PRO A 11 5.43 12.67 -3.25
CA PRO A 11 6.22 11.54 -3.78
C PRO A 11 5.66 10.93 -5.07
N GLU A 12 6.52 10.25 -5.85
CA GLU A 12 6.11 9.61 -7.10
C GLU A 12 5.06 8.52 -6.84
N LEU A 13 3.90 8.66 -7.45
CA LEU A 13 2.79 7.73 -7.31
C LEU A 13 3.01 6.51 -8.20
N LEU A 14 3.05 5.32 -7.59
CA LEU A 14 3.19 4.05 -8.32
C LEU A 14 1.83 3.47 -8.71
N VAL A 15 0.96 3.26 -7.76
CA VAL A 15 -0.36 2.63 -7.97
C VAL A 15 -1.41 3.42 -7.23
N LEU A 16 -2.50 3.72 -7.91
CA LEU A 16 -3.71 4.29 -7.32
C LEU A 16 -4.67 3.16 -6.96
N ASN A 17 -4.98 3.00 -5.69
CA ASN A 17 -5.86 1.94 -5.19
C ASN A 17 -7.32 2.33 -5.32
N THR A 18 -7.71 3.39 -4.65
CA THR A 18 -9.09 3.86 -4.61
C THR A 18 -9.16 5.38 -4.62
N VAL A 19 -10.27 5.89 -5.12
CA VAL A 19 -10.65 7.30 -5.01
C VAL A 19 -12.01 7.37 -4.36
N THR A 20 -12.12 8.13 -3.28
CA THR A 20 -13.36 8.31 -2.54
C THR A 20 -13.80 9.78 -2.52
N VAL A 21 -15.10 9.99 -2.45
CA VAL A 21 -15.72 11.30 -2.20
C VAL A 21 -16.63 11.16 -1.01
N ASN A 22 -16.38 11.94 0.04
CA ASN A 22 -17.14 11.86 1.29
C ASN A 22 -17.24 10.40 1.80
N ASP A 23 -16.11 9.69 1.83
CA ASP A 23 -15.96 8.29 2.24
C ASP A 23 -16.66 7.24 1.36
N ASN A 24 -17.20 7.65 0.22
CA ASN A 24 -17.79 6.72 -0.74
C ASN A 24 -16.84 6.52 -1.94
N PRO A 25 -16.51 5.27 -2.30
CA PRO A 25 -15.68 4.99 -3.45
C PRO A 25 -16.39 5.37 -4.75
N ILE A 26 -15.65 6.02 -5.65
CA ILE A 26 -16.15 6.46 -6.95
C ILE A 26 -15.38 5.81 -8.09
N LYS A 27 -16.03 5.75 -9.26
CA LYS A 27 -15.36 5.30 -10.49
C LYS A 27 -14.49 6.43 -11.04
N TYR A 28 -13.29 6.08 -11.44
CA TYR A 28 -12.34 7.01 -12.06
C TYR A 28 -11.62 6.36 -13.24
N ALA A 29 -11.06 7.19 -14.11
CA ALA A 29 -10.09 6.77 -15.12
C ALA A 29 -8.78 7.51 -14.89
N ARG A 30 -7.65 6.82 -14.98
CA ARG A 30 -6.33 7.42 -14.87
C ARG A 30 -5.66 7.50 -16.24
N TYR A 31 -5.21 8.70 -16.61
CA TYR A 31 -4.39 8.93 -17.80
C TYR A 31 -3.18 9.79 -17.40
N GLY A 32 -1.99 9.16 -17.46
CA GLY A 32 -0.75 9.81 -17.06
C GLY A 32 -0.75 10.23 -15.59
N ASP A 33 -0.65 11.53 -15.38
CA ASP A 33 -0.59 12.19 -14.06
C ASP A 33 -1.93 12.75 -13.59
N LYS A 34 -3.02 12.43 -14.28
CA LYS A 34 -4.37 12.93 -13.96
C LYS A 34 -5.37 11.79 -13.74
N ILE A 35 -6.33 12.06 -12.88
CA ILE A 35 -7.53 11.25 -12.74
C ILE A 35 -8.74 12.02 -13.27
N PHE A 36 -9.62 11.28 -13.91
CA PHE A 36 -10.86 11.79 -14.48
C PHE A 36 -12.04 11.18 -13.74
N VAL A 37 -12.93 12.03 -13.26
CA VAL A 37 -14.09 11.63 -12.45
C VAL A 37 -15.32 12.42 -12.89
N ASN A 38 -16.51 11.97 -12.49
CA ASN A 38 -17.78 12.67 -12.77
C ASN A 38 -18.24 13.54 -11.60
N THR A 39 -17.43 13.68 -10.56
CA THR A 39 -17.80 14.41 -9.35
C THR A 39 -16.99 15.70 -9.24
N TYR A 40 -17.68 16.82 -9.06
CA TYR A 40 -17.06 18.11 -8.84
C TYR A 40 -16.67 18.31 -7.36
N GLY A 41 -15.43 18.71 -7.12
CA GLY A 41 -14.83 18.80 -5.80
C GLY A 41 -15.02 20.13 -5.06
N SER A 42 -15.83 21.09 -5.54
CA SER A 42 -15.95 22.40 -4.88
C SER A 42 -16.58 22.34 -3.48
N SER A 43 -17.42 21.35 -3.23
CA SER A 43 -18.05 21.11 -1.92
C SER A 43 -17.78 19.72 -1.36
N ASN A 44 -17.01 18.88 -2.09
CA ASN A 44 -16.72 17.50 -1.74
C ASN A 44 -15.23 17.29 -1.57
N THR A 45 -14.82 16.59 -0.53
CA THR A 45 -13.42 16.19 -0.35
C THR A 45 -13.16 14.94 -1.19
N LEU A 46 -12.23 15.06 -2.15
CA LEU A 46 -11.74 13.95 -2.95
C LEU A 46 -10.50 13.38 -2.26
N ILE A 47 -10.55 12.13 -1.89
CA ILE A 47 -9.45 11.42 -1.22
C ILE A 47 -8.97 10.31 -2.15
N ALA A 48 -7.68 10.28 -2.44
CA ALA A 48 -7.03 9.21 -3.18
C ALA A 48 -6.17 8.37 -2.25
N ASP A 49 -6.38 7.07 -2.24
CA ASP A 49 -5.51 6.09 -1.60
C ASP A 49 -4.56 5.50 -2.64
N TYR A 50 -3.26 5.64 -2.41
CA TYR A 50 -2.26 5.25 -3.39
C TYR A 50 -0.97 4.72 -2.77
N ILE A 51 -0.26 3.91 -3.53
CA ILE A 51 1.09 3.44 -3.23
C ILE A 51 2.08 4.37 -3.91
N PHE A 52 3.03 4.89 -3.16
CA PHE A 52 4.05 5.79 -3.67
C PHE A 52 5.46 5.22 -3.47
N ARG A 53 6.42 5.77 -4.20
CA ARG A 53 7.81 5.42 -4.05
C ARG A 53 8.43 6.25 -2.93
N GLN A 54 8.88 5.56 -1.87
CA GLN A 54 9.59 6.17 -0.77
C GLN A 54 11.08 6.32 -1.11
N VAL A 55 11.70 7.39 -0.62
CA VAL A 55 13.15 7.57 -0.71
C VAL A 55 13.86 6.63 0.26
N GLU A 56 15.03 6.13 -0.12
CA GLU A 56 15.77 5.10 0.61
C GLU A 56 16.16 5.56 2.04
N ALA A 57 16.40 6.85 2.24
CA ALA A 57 16.73 7.42 3.54
C ALA A 57 15.61 7.25 4.59
N GLU A 58 14.37 7.17 4.14
CA GLU A 58 13.18 7.05 4.99
C GLU A 58 12.68 5.61 5.14
N PHE A 59 13.42 4.63 4.63
CA PHE A 59 13.05 3.23 4.82
C PHE A 59 13.09 2.85 6.30
N PRO A 60 12.07 2.12 6.81
CA PRO A 60 12.10 1.58 8.15
C PRO A 60 13.31 0.66 8.37
N GLU A 61 13.86 0.64 9.59
CA GLU A 61 15.05 -0.15 9.91
C GLU A 61 14.85 -1.66 9.68
N TYR A 62 13.68 -2.20 9.99
CA TYR A 62 13.36 -3.60 9.72
C TYR A 62 13.37 -3.95 8.22
N PHE A 63 12.96 -3.01 7.37
CA PHE A 63 13.02 -3.17 5.91
C PHE A 63 14.46 -3.07 5.39
N LYS A 64 15.24 -2.12 5.90
CA LYS A 64 16.67 -1.97 5.56
C LYS A 64 17.43 -3.25 5.84
N LEU A 65 17.22 -3.87 6.99
CA LEU A 65 17.87 -5.12 7.36
C LEU A 65 17.49 -6.27 6.43
N ALA A 66 16.22 -6.42 6.11
CA ALA A 66 15.74 -7.42 5.15
C ALA A 66 16.37 -7.21 3.76
N LEU A 67 16.44 -5.97 3.30
CA LEU A 67 17.05 -5.61 2.01
C LEU A 67 18.55 -5.91 2.01
N GLN A 68 19.27 -5.63 3.09
CA GLN A 68 20.69 -5.94 3.23
C GLN A 68 20.96 -7.45 3.08
N TYR A 69 20.18 -8.30 3.70
CA TYR A 69 20.34 -9.75 3.56
C TYR A 69 20.04 -10.23 2.13
N LYS A 70 19.02 -9.69 1.49
CA LYS A 70 18.71 -10.03 0.09
C LYS A 70 19.80 -9.59 -0.87
N LEU A 71 20.35 -8.40 -0.70
CA LEU A 71 21.48 -7.92 -1.48
C LEU A 71 22.75 -8.75 -1.21
N ALA A 72 23.00 -9.14 0.04
CA ALA A 72 24.13 -9.99 0.40
C ALA A 72 24.05 -11.36 -0.29
N SER A 73 22.86 -11.96 -0.41
CA SER A 73 22.68 -13.21 -1.14
C SER A 73 23.01 -13.07 -2.62
N ILE A 74 22.62 -11.97 -3.26
CA ILE A 74 22.92 -11.67 -4.66
C ILE A 74 24.43 -11.47 -4.84
N PHE A 75 25.07 -10.71 -3.99
CA PHE A 75 26.52 -10.47 -4.05
C PHE A 75 27.35 -11.72 -3.75
N ALA A 76 26.89 -12.58 -2.85
CA ALA A 76 27.54 -13.87 -2.59
C ALA A 76 27.55 -14.75 -3.85
N GLY A 77 26.50 -14.70 -4.66
CA GLY A 77 26.44 -15.39 -5.94
C GLY A 77 27.35 -14.80 -7.01
N SER A 78 27.32 -13.48 -7.16
CA SER A 78 28.02 -12.79 -8.25
C SER A 78 29.51 -12.53 -7.96
N VAL A 79 29.88 -12.25 -6.72
CA VAL A 79 31.23 -11.84 -6.31
C VAL A 79 32.00 -13.00 -5.67
N ALA A 80 31.46 -13.60 -4.62
CA ALA A 80 32.12 -14.68 -3.86
C ALA A 80 31.98 -16.05 -4.52
N ARG A 81 30.97 -16.27 -5.36
CA ARG A 81 30.64 -17.56 -6.01
C ARG A 81 30.56 -18.72 -5.03
N ASP A 82 30.05 -18.46 -3.84
CA ASP A 82 29.92 -19.43 -2.76
C ASP A 82 28.43 -19.83 -2.58
N ALA A 83 28.11 -21.05 -3.01
CA ALA A 83 26.74 -21.56 -2.98
C ALA A 83 26.19 -21.70 -1.54
N ALA A 84 27.01 -22.06 -0.58
CA ALA A 84 26.60 -22.17 0.83
C ALA A 84 26.27 -20.81 1.42
N MET A 85 27.05 -19.78 1.10
CA MET A 85 26.81 -18.41 1.54
C MET A 85 25.56 -17.81 0.90
N ILE A 86 25.31 -18.08 -0.39
CA ILE A 86 24.08 -17.68 -1.08
C ILE A 86 22.87 -18.22 -0.34
N GLN A 87 22.85 -19.53 -0.06
CA GLN A 87 21.73 -20.19 0.59
C GLN A 87 21.53 -19.68 2.03
N GLN A 88 22.61 -19.45 2.77
CA GLN A 88 22.56 -18.89 4.11
C GLN A 88 21.94 -17.48 4.12
N PHE A 89 22.38 -16.57 3.28
CA PHE A 89 21.86 -15.21 3.19
C PHE A 89 20.45 -15.16 2.60
N GLU A 90 20.12 -16.05 1.69
CA GLU A 90 18.76 -16.16 1.17
C GLU A 90 17.77 -16.57 2.27
N THR A 91 18.11 -17.58 3.08
CA THR A 91 17.30 -18.00 4.23
C THR A 91 17.15 -16.88 5.26
N LEU A 92 18.25 -16.20 5.62
CA LEU A 92 18.21 -15.05 6.53
C LEU A 92 17.36 -13.90 5.97
N GLY A 93 17.49 -13.62 4.66
CA GLY A 93 16.71 -12.60 3.99
C GLY A 93 15.22 -12.91 3.98
N GLU A 94 14.81 -14.14 3.73
CA GLU A 94 13.41 -14.55 3.77
C GLU A 94 12.82 -14.47 5.18
N ASN A 95 13.56 -14.91 6.20
CA ASN A 95 13.15 -14.78 7.59
C ASN A 95 12.99 -13.31 7.98
N GLN A 96 13.93 -12.46 7.62
CA GLN A 96 13.87 -11.04 7.94
C GLN A 96 12.76 -10.32 7.18
N MET A 97 12.49 -10.71 5.94
CA MET A 97 11.37 -10.19 5.16
C MET A 97 10.02 -10.55 5.80
N ARG A 98 9.89 -11.76 6.32
CA ARG A 98 8.69 -12.19 7.04
C ARG A 98 8.49 -11.39 8.33
N ILE A 99 9.56 -11.15 9.09
CA ILE A 99 9.52 -10.31 10.30
C ILE A 99 9.14 -8.87 9.92
N ALA A 100 9.75 -8.31 8.89
CA ALA A 100 9.45 -6.97 8.41
C ALA A 100 7.97 -6.81 8.02
N LYS A 101 7.41 -7.76 7.29
CA LYS A 101 5.99 -7.76 6.94
C LYS A 101 5.07 -7.85 8.16
N ASN A 102 5.45 -8.62 9.17
CA ASN A 102 4.68 -8.71 10.42
C ASN A 102 4.68 -7.39 11.18
N ILE A 103 5.83 -6.73 11.28
CA ILE A 103 5.95 -5.42 11.94
C ILE A 103 5.13 -4.38 11.17
N ASP A 104 5.28 -4.32 9.86
CA ASP A 104 4.55 -3.40 8.99
C ASP A 104 3.03 -3.56 9.13
N SER A 105 2.54 -4.80 9.17
CA SER A 105 1.11 -5.08 9.36
C SER A 105 0.58 -4.69 10.73
N GLN A 106 1.44 -4.63 11.76
CA GLN A 106 1.07 -4.18 13.10
C GLN A 106 0.97 -2.65 13.21
N GLU A 107 1.69 -1.92 12.37
CA GLU A 107 1.63 -0.46 12.31
C GLU A 107 0.34 0.05 11.66
N VAL A 108 -0.28 -0.77 10.80
CA VAL A 108 -1.58 -0.45 10.21
C VAL A 108 -2.67 -0.67 11.25
N THR A 109 -3.35 0.39 11.62
CA THR A 109 -4.51 0.31 12.51
C THR A 109 -5.57 -0.58 11.87
N ASN A 110 -5.85 -1.73 12.48
CA ASN A 110 -6.97 -2.57 12.06
C ASN A 110 -8.25 -1.74 12.16
N SER A 111 -8.82 -1.35 11.03
CA SER A 111 -10.15 -0.80 11.01
C SER A 111 -11.08 -1.90 11.52
N VAL A 112 -11.62 -1.71 12.71
CA VAL A 112 -12.65 -2.59 13.25
C VAL A 112 -13.78 -2.61 12.22
N LEU A 113 -14.05 -3.79 11.66
CA LEU A 113 -15.20 -3.99 10.78
C LEU A 113 -16.44 -3.48 11.53
N ASN A 114 -17.00 -2.39 11.03
CA ASN A 114 -18.20 -1.82 11.64
C ASN A 114 -19.40 -2.72 11.34
N THR A 115 -19.57 -3.74 12.16
CA THR A 115 -20.66 -4.72 12.04
C THR A 115 -22.04 -4.12 12.35
N LYS A 116 -22.10 -2.87 12.82
CA LYS A 116 -23.36 -2.18 13.12
C LYS A 116 -24.32 -2.15 11.92
N ARG A 117 -23.77 -2.06 10.70
CA ARG A 117 -24.58 -2.04 9.48
C ARG A 117 -25.32 -3.36 9.27
N PHE A 118 -24.66 -4.49 9.50
CA PHE A 118 -25.29 -5.81 9.39
C PHE A 118 -26.34 -6.07 10.48
N ILE A 119 -26.14 -5.50 11.67
CA ILE A 119 -27.08 -5.61 12.77
C ILE A 119 -28.31 -4.72 12.54
N GLN A 120 -28.14 -3.51 12.02
CA GLN A 120 -29.23 -2.60 11.69
C GLN A 120 -30.13 -3.13 10.58
N ASP A 121 -29.54 -3.70 9.51
CA ASP A 121 -30.31 -4.31 8.41
C ASP A 121 -31.15 -5.50 8.89
N ARG A 122 -30.66 -6.24 9.88
CA ARG A 122 -31.38 -7.37 10.47
C ARG A 122 -32.54 -6.95 11.40
N LEU A 123 -32.40 -5.81 12.06
CA LEU A 123 -33.43 -5.25 12.94
C LEU A 123 -34.52 -4.53 12.14
N THR A 124 -34.20 -3.98 10.97
CA THR A 124 -35.19 -3.32 10.11
C THR A 124 -35.99 -4.28 9.24
N THR A 125 -35.48 -5.50 8.96
CA THR A 125 -36.19 -6.52 8.18
C THR A 125 -37.09 -7.43 9.04
N GLY A 126 -37.06 -7.32 10.36
CA GLY A 126 -37.83 -8.14 11.31
C GLY A 126 -39.11 -7.48 11.89
N GLY A 127 -39.54 -6.39 11.30
CA GLY A 127 -40.76 -5.71 11.73
C GLY A 127 -42.03 -6.23 11.00
N TYR A 128 -42.64 -7.22 11.55
CA TYR A 128 -44.07 -7.46 11.38
C TYR A 128 -44.80 -7.11 12.65
#